data_0f85e552f35b800c5a3391df6bb63a3e
#
_entry.id   0f85e552f35b800c5a3391df6bb63a3e
#
_cell.length_a   1.000
_cell.length_b   1.000
_cell.length_c   1.000
_cell.angle_alpha   90.00
_cell.angle_beta   90.00
_cell.angle_gamma   90.00
#
_symmetry.space_group_name_H-M   'P 1'
#
loop_
_entity.id
_entity.type
_entity.pdbx_description
1 polymer ?
#
loop_
_entity_poly.entity_id
_entity_poly.type
_entity_poly.pdbx_seq_one_letter_code
_entity_poly.pdbx_strand_id
1 'polypeptide(L)'
;GTYGLSYSAHTQAAAACLNPPNLGCMWLDSGGFSNAFLNACRNGGAFELRQLTWAYKEAVESRQANALPKTVKAALEAQDIFGWFNRLPWKKGHSPLQWTPDYEDYLLDIWTRENFDNYWKQIGLCAEEYYDVFSDVPQVHMSAWYDPYSRTATDNFVALSSAKKG
;
A
#
# COMPACT_ATOMS: atom_id res chain seq x y z
N GLY A 1 14.53 13.85 -12.28
CA GLY A 1 14.09 13.44 -10.93
C GLY A 1 12.60 13.20 -10.85
N THR A 2 12.19 12.52 -9.80
CA THR A 2 10.78 12.20 -9.51
C THR A 2 10.41 12.69 -8.11
N TYR A 3 9.15 13.01 -7.91
CA TYR A 3 8.61 13.33 -6.58
C TYR A 3 7.15 12.85 -6.48
N GLY A 4 6.68 12.59 -5.27
CA GLY A 4 5.27 12.26 -5.07
C GLY A 4 4.96 11.74 -3.69
N LEU A 5 3.68 11.90 -3.35
CA LEU A 5 3.07 11.50 -2.10
C LEU A 5 2.37 10.15 -2.24
N SER A 6 2.40 9.31 -1.19
CA SER A 6 1.61 8.08 -1.08
C SER A 6 1.88 7.10 -2.25
N TYR A 7 0.89 6.78 -3.06
CA TYR A 7 1.03 5.87 -4.20
C TYR A 7 2.11 6.33 -5.20
N SER A 8 2.25 7.64 -5.39
CA SER A 8 3.32 8.20 -6.24
C SER A 8 4.72 7.97 -5.65
N ALA A 9 4.88 7.82 -4.35
CA ALA A 9 6.12 7.38 -3.73
C ALA A 9 6.34 5.87 -3.92
N HIS A 10 5.27 5.05 -3.84
CA HIS A 10 5.38 3.61 -4.12
C HIS A 10 5.84 3.35 -5.56
N THR A 11 5.29 4.08 -6.55
CA THR A 11 5.70 3.93 -7.96
C THR A 11 7.15 4.36 -8.20
N GLN A 12 7.65 5.36 -7.47
CA GLN A 12 9.06 5.75 -7.53
C GLN A 12 9.98 4.65 -7.01
N ALA A 13 9.68 4.09 -5.82
CA ALA A 13 10.44 2.99 -5.24
C ALA A 13 10.42 1.75 -6.15
N ALA A 14 9.27 1.42 -6.73
CA ALA A 14 9.14 0.33 -7.69
C ALA A 14 10.03 0.55 -8.93
N ALA A 15 10.04 1.77 -9.48
CA ALA A 15 10.92 2.11 -10.59
C ALA A 15 12.40 2.01 -10.21
N ALA A 16 12.77 2.47 -9.02
CA ALA A 16 14.16 2.42 -8.54
C ALA A 16 14.68 1.00 -8.32
N CYS A 17 13.80 0.03 -7.99
CA CYS A 17 14.16 -1.40 -7.96
C CYS A 17 14.62 -1.93 -9.33
N LEU A 18 14.24 -1.29 -10.43
CA LEU A 18 14.65 -1.65 -11.79
C LEU A 18 15.90 -0.89 -12.25
N ASN A 19 16.40 0.02 -11.43
CA ASN A 19 17.57 0.87 -11.72
C ASN A 19 17.54 1.49 -13.13
N PRO A 20 16.49 2.27 -13.49
CA PRO A 20 16.35 2.78 -14.84
C PRO A 20 17.47 3.80 -15.16
N PRO A 21 17.99 3.83 -16.42
CA PRO A 21 18.92 4.85 -16.82
C PRO A 21 18.26 6.23 -16.74
N ASN A 22 19.05 7.27 -16.43
CA ASN A 22 18.60 8.65 -16.37
C ASN A 22 17.66 9.02 -15.19
N LEU A 23 17.45 8.16 -14.20
CA LEU A 23 16.91 8.59 -12.92
C LEU A 23 17.99 9.41 -12.20
N GLY A 24 17.71 10.67 -11.87
CA GLY A 24 18.71 11.57 -11.29
C GLY A 24 18.53 11.86 -9.81
N CYS A 25 17.29 11.82 -9.31
CA CYS A 25 16.98 11.97 -7.88
C CYS A 25 15.52 11.58 -7.60
N MET A 26 15.19 11.34 -6.34
CA MET A 26 13.83 10.98 -5.90
C MET A 26 13.43 11.74 -4.63
N TRP A 27 12.16 12.10 -4.55
CA TRP A 27 11.51 12.57 -3.32
C TRP A 27 10.30 11.68 -3.02
N LEU A 28 10.46 10.83 -2.03
CA LEU A 28 9.45 9.85 -1.60
C LEU A 28 8.77 10.37 -0.34
N ASP A 29 7.52 10.79 -0.47
CA ASP A 29 6.74 11.32 0.63
C ASP A 29 5.66 10.31 1.04
N SER A 30 5.70 9.88 2.30
CA SER A 30 4.69 9.02 2.90
C SER A 30 4.37 7.77 2.08
N GLY A 31 5.44 7.04 1.68
CA GLY A 31 5.32 5.85 0.84
C GLY A 31 6.66 5.24 0.44
N GLY A 32 6.64 4.40 -0.60
CA GLY A 32 7.86 3.71 -1.08
C GLY A 32 8.17 2.45 -0.27
N PHE A 33 7.23 1.51 -0.19
CA PHE A 33 7.32 0.33 0.67
C PHE A 33 8.72 -0.29 0.79
N SER A 34 9.34 -0.21 1.97
CA SER A 34 10.46 -1.07 2.31
C SER A 34 9.99 -2.52 2.32
N ASN A 35 8.87 -2.79 3.01
CA ASN A 35 8.23 -4.08 3.08
C ASN A 35 6.73 -3.90 3.38
N ALA A 36 5.88 -4.02 2.37
CA ALA A 36 4.44 -3.81 2.52
C ALA A 36 3.77 -4.80 3.47
N PHE A 37 4.29 -6.03 3.56
CA PHE A 37 3.78 -7.03 4.49
C PHE A 37 3.94 -6.58 5.95
N LEU A 38 5.14 -6.11 6.32
CA LEU A 38 5.46 -5.76 7.71
C LEU A 38 5.10 -4.31 8.08
N ASN A 39 5.07 -3.39 7.09
CA ASN A 39 5.00 -1.95 7.35
C ASN A 39 3.72 -1.29 6.84
N ALA A 40 2.85 -2.03 6.16
CA ALA A 40 1.61 -1.51 5.62
C ALA A 40 0.39 -2.40 5.89
N CYS A 41 0.53 -3.71 5.71
CA CYS A 41 -0.58 -4.64 5.86
C CYS A 41 -0.65 -5.27 7.25
N ARG A 42 0.49 -5.40 7.94
CA ARG A 42 0.56 -5.93 9.30
C ARG A 42 1.53 -5.15 10.16
N ASN A 43 1.20 -5.03 11.45
CA ASN A 43 2.10 -4.54 12.50
C ASN A 43 2.23 -5.60 13.58
N GLY A 44 3.46 -6.09 13.81
CA GLY A 44 3.70 -7.16 14.78
C GLY A 44 2.90 -8.43 14.47
N GLY A 45 2.57 -8.70 13.22
CA GLY A 45 1.74 -9.82 12.76
C GLY A 45 0.23 -9.53 12.70
N ALA A 46 -0.26 -8.48 13.38
CA ALA A 46 -1.66 -8.09 13.35
C ALA A 46 -2.00 -7.34 12.05
N PHE A 47 -3.10 -7.76 11.40
CA PHE A 47 -3.57 -7.09 10.18
C PHE A 47 -4.07 -5.67 10.47
N GLU A 48 -3.68 -4.75 9.62
CA GLU A 48 -4.05 -3.35 9.70
C GLU A 48 -5.48 -3.11 9.20
N LEU A 49 -6.42 -2.89 10.11
CA LEU A 49 -7.85 -2.67 9.75
C LEU A 49 -8.06 -1.43 8.87
N ARG A 50 -7.13 -0.48 8.86
CA ARG A 50 -7.15 0.66 7.94
C ARG A 50 -7.14 0.26 6.45
N GLN A 51 -6.72 -0.96 6.11
CA GLN A 51 -6.82 -1.46 4.74
C GLN A 51 -8.28 -1.53 4.28
N LEU A 52 -9.21 -1.86 5.18
CA LEU A 52 -10.64 -1.80 4.89
C LEU A 52 -11.11 -0.36 4.62
N THR A 53 -10.72 0.59 5.47
CA THR A 53 -11.15 1.99 5.30
C THR A 53 -10.63 2.60 4.01
N TRP A 54 -9.38 2.28 3.65
CA TRP A 54 -8.79 2.69 2.37
C TRP A 54 -9.52 2.06 1.19
N ALA A 55 -9.68 0.74 1.19
CA ALA A 55 -10.34 0.02 0.12
C ALA A 55 -11.80 0.51 -0.07
N TYR A 56 -12.51 0.79 1.02
CA TYR A 56 -13.87 1.33 0.96
C TYR A 56 -13.91 2.73 0.35
N LYS A 57 -13.02 3.64 0.78
CA LYS A 57 -12.94 4.98 0.23
C LYS A 57 -12.73 4.96 -1.29
N GLU A 58 -11.78 4.18 -1.75
CA GLU A 58 -11.49 4.03 -3.19
C GLU A 58 -12.64 3.34 -3.93
N ALA A 59 -13.27 2.34 -3.30
CA ALA A 59 -14.40 1.61 -3.88
C ALA A 59 -15.59 2.51 -4.17
N VAL A 60 -15.97 3.38 -3.23
CA VAL A 60 -17.13 4.29 -3.36
C VAL A 60 -16.97 5.25 -4.56
N GLU A 61 -15.74 5.69 -4.85
CA GLU A 61 -15.45 6.61 -5.95
C GLU A 61 -15.13 5.87 -7.27
N SER A 62 -15.08 4.54 -7.25
CA SER A 62 -14.64 3.71 -8.37
C SER A 62 -15.61 3.66 -9.55
N ARG A 63 -15.09 3.20 -10.70
CA ARG A 63 -15.92 2.88 -11.86
C ARG A 63 -16.95 1.78 -11.56
N GLN A 64 -16.59 0.79 -10.71
CA GLN A 64 -17.51 -0.26 -10.31
C GLN A 64 -18.71 0.32 -9.55
N ALA A 65 -18.47 1.19 -8.55
CA ALA A 65 -19.55 1.85 -7.83
C ALA A 65 -20.41 2.73 -8.73
N ASN A 66 -19.80 3.46 -9.68
CA ASN A 66 -20.52 4.32 -10.61
C ASN A 66 -21.38 3.54 -11.62
N ALA A 67 -21.09 2.27 -11.86
CA ALA A 67 -21.88 1.39 -12.70
C ALA A 67 -23.06 0.70 -11.97
N LEU A 68 -23.14 0.82 -10.64
CA LEU A 68 -24.19 0.21 -9.83
C LEU A 68 -25.54 0.93 -10.02
N PRO A 69 -26.67 0.22 -9.85
CA PRO A 69 -27.97 0.86 -9.68
C PRO A 69 -27.93 1.86 -8.53
N LYS A 70 -28.64 3.00 -8.68
CA LYS A 70 -28.61 4.09 -7.68
C LYS A 70 -28.90 3.64 -6.25
N THR A 71 -29.84 2.70 -6.07
CA THR A 71 -30.19 2.16 -4.76
C THR A 71 -29.06 1.34 -4.15
N VAL A 72 -28.33 0.57 -4.95
CA VAL A 72 -27.19 -0.24 -4.51
C VAL A 72 -26.00 0.66 -4.19
N LYS A 73 -25.74 1.68 -5.03
CA LYS A 73 -24.69 2.67 -4.76
C LYS A 73 -24.95 3.40 -3.45
N ALA A 74 -26.19 3.84 -3.21
CA ALA A 74 -26.57 4.48 -1.95
C ALA A 74 -26.37 3.53 -0.74
N ALA A 75 -26.64 2.24 -0.89
CA ALA A 75 -26.39 1.25 0.15
C ALA A 75 -24.89 1.04 0.41
N LEU A 76 -24.05 1.08 -0.63
CA LEU A 76 -22.59 1.07 -0.50
C LEU A 76 -22.12 2.33 0.26
N GLU A 77 -22.54 3.51 -0.14
CA GLU A 77 -22.15 4.78 0.47
C GLU A 77 -22.61 4.92 1.94
N ALA A 78 -23.68 4.23 2.33
CA ALA A 78 -24.23 4.25 3.68
C ALA A 78 -23.60 3.21 4.64
N GLN A 79 -22.55 2.49 4.24
CA GLN A 79 -21.93 1.49 5.11
C GLN A 79 -21.26 2.11 6.34
N ASP A 80 -21.53 1.58 7.51
CA ASP A 80 -20.81 1.89 8.75
C ASP A 80 -19.49 1.09 8.76
N ILE A 81 -18.44 1.66 8.20
CA ILE A 81 -17.13 1.02 8.06
C ILE A 81 -16.49 0.70 9.41
N PHE A 82 -16.64 1.56 10.40
CA PHE A 82 -16.09 1.31 11.73
C PHE A 82 -16.86 0.19 12.45
N GLY A 83 -18.17 0.08 12.23
CA GLY A 83 -18.97 -1.04 12.71
C GLY A 83 -18.54 -2.40 12.13
N TRP A 84 -17.96 -2.41 10.91
CA TRP A 84 -17.43 -3.60 10.28
C TRP A 84 -16.16 -4.15 10.95
N PHE A 85 -15.40 -3.35 11.72
CA PHE A 85 -14.27 -3.85 12.50
C PHE A 85 -14.66 -4.88 13.55
N ASN A 86 -15.92 -4.88 13.98
CA ASN A 86 -16.46 -5.85 14.94
C ASN A 86 -17.18 -7.04 14.27
N ARG A 87 -17.20 -7.09 12.94
CA ARG A 87 -17.91 -8.14 12.17
C ARG A 87 -16.94 -9.09 11.47
N LEU A 88 -15.99 -9.60 12.23
CA LEU A 88 -14.99 -10.54 11.73
C LEU A 88 -15.47 -11.99 11.82
N PRO A 89 -15.01 -12.89 10.94
CA PRO A 89 -14.18 -12.65 9.76
C PRO A 89 -15.01 -12.12 8.59
N TRP A 90 -14.41 -11.23 7.79
CA TRP A 90 -15.03 -10.80 6.53
C TRP A 90 -15.00 -11.96 5.52
N LYS A 91 -16.04 -12.06 4.70
CA LYS A 91 -16.17 -13.12 3.69
C LYS A 91 -16.62 -12.52 2.38
N LYS A 92 -16.21 -13.14 1.27
CA LYS A 92 -16.64 -12.74 -0.06
C LYS A 92 -18.17 -12.73 -0.18
N GLY A 93 -18.73 -11.64 -0.68
CA GLY A 93 -20.17 -11.39 -0.75
C GLY A 93 -20.83 -11.01 0.58
N HIS A 94 -20.06 -10.93 1.69
CA HIS A 94 -20.52 -10.58 3.03
C HIS A 94 -19.55 -9.59 3.69
N SER A 95 -19.14 -8.59 2.95
CA SER A 95 -18.29 -7.50 3.41
C SER A 95 -18.90 -6.15 3.01
N PRO A 96 -18.42 -5.02 3.52
CA PRO A 96 -18.90 -3.71 3.07
C PRO A 96 -18.56 -3.42 1.59
N LEU A 97 -17.70 -4.21 0.98
CA LEU A 97 -17.23 -4.09 -0.41
C LEU A 97 -17.93 -5.07 -1.38
N GLN A 98 -18.94 -5.80 -0.93
CA GLN A 98 -19.59 -6.88 -1.70
C GLN A 98 -20.12 -6.46 -3.10
N TRP A 99 -20.35 -5.17 -3.32
CA TRP A 99 -20.82 -4.64 -4.60
C TRP A 99 -19.70 -4.09 -5.50
N THR A 100 -18.47 -4.12 -5.02
CA THR A 100 -17.26 -3.67 -5.73
C THR A 100 -16.20 -4.77 -5.68
N PRO A 101 -16.36 -5.82 -6.52
CA PRO A 101 -15.62 -7.07 -6.38
C PRO A 101 -14.10 -6.92 -6.45
N ASP A 102 -13.55 -6.00 -7.25
CA ASP A 102 -12.10 -5.82 -7.32
C ASP A 102 -11.52 -5.33 -5.98
N TYR A 103 -12.26 -4.49 -5.25
CA TYR A 103 -11.86 -3.98 -3.93
C TYR A 103 -12.09 -5.01 -2.83
N GLU A 104 -13.15 -5.79 -2.94
CA GLU A 104 -13.40 -6.91 -2.02
C GLU A 104 -12.30 -7.98 -2.16
N ASP A 105 -11.98 -8.36 -3.40
CA ASP A 105 -10.93 -9.35 -3.69
C ASP A 105 -9.57 -8.86 -3.22
N TYR A 106 -9.22 -7.58 -3.45
CA TYR A 106 -8.02 -6.96 -2.90
C TYR A 106 -7.94 -7.11 -1.38
N LEU A 107 -8.99 -6.68 -0.66
CA LEU A 107 -9.00 -6.72 0.80
C LEU A 107 -8.85 -8.15 1.34
N LEU A 108 -9.64 -9.08 0.79
CA LEU A 108 -9.64 -10.47 1.24
C LEU A 108 -8.33 -11.19 0.89
N ASP A 109 -7.74 -10.88 -0.27
CA ASP A 109 -6.46 -11.45 -0.69
C ASP A 109 -5.33 -11.04 0.28
N ILE A 110 -5.17 -9.75 0.56
CA ILE A 110 -4.12 -9.29 1.49
C ILE A 110 -4.36 -9.74 2.93
N TRP A 111 -5.61 -9.92 3.35
CA TRP A 111 -5.94 -10.42 4.67
C TRP A 111 -5.56 -11.87 4.84
N THR A 112 -5.92 -12.73 3.86
CA THR A 112 -5.69 -14.18 3.94
C THR A 112 -4.25 -14.60 3.68
N ARG A 113 -3.41 -13.70 3.13
CA ARG A 113 -1.98 -13.95 2.95
C ARG A 113 -1.21 -13.75 4.25
N GLU A 114 -1.21 -14.75 5.08
CA GLU A 114 -0.63 -14.71 6.43
C GLU A 114 0.90 -14.86 6.47
N ASN A 115 1.49 -15.38 5.40
CA ASN A 115 2.92 -15.63 5.31
C ASN A 115 3.61 -14.66 4.36
N PHE A 116 4.87 -14.30 4.70
CA PHE A 116 5.74 -13.55 3.80
C PHE A 116 6.29 -14.48 2.71
N ASP A 117 5.55 -14.59 1.61
CA ASP A 117 5.85 -15.42 0.46
C ASP A 117 6.26 -14.61 -0.78
N ASN A 118 6.38 -15.25 -1.93
CA ASN A 118 6.77 -14.63 -3.19
C ASN A 118 5.80 -13.53 -3.67
N TYR A 119 4.55 -13.53 -3.22
CA TYR A 119 3.62 -12.45 -3.51
C TYR A 119 4.13 -11.12 -2.93
N TRP A 120 4.60 -11.14 -1.68
CA TRP A 120 5.05 -9.94 -0.99
C TRP A 120 6.41 -9.44 -1.45
N LYS A 121 7.23 -10.31 -2.07
CA LYS A 121 8.58 -9.99 -2.57
C LYS A 121 8.61 -9.30 -3.92
N GLN A 122 7.46 -8.99 -4.49
CA GLN A 122 7.37 -8.34 -5.79
C GLN A 122 7.83 -6.87 -5.73
N ILE A 123 8.36 -6.40 -6.88
CA ILE A 123 8.62 -4.98 -7.11
C ILE A 123 7.35 -4.17 -6.81
N GLY A 124 7.49 -3.10 -6.03
CA GLY A 124 6.38 -2.26 -5.57
C GLY A 124 5.77 -2.69 -4.23
N LEU A 125 6.07 -3.90 -3.73
CA LEU A 125 5.63 -4.37 -2.42
C LEU A 125 6.78 -4.50 -1.41
N CYS A 126 8.01 -4.77 -1.87
CA CYS A 126 9.15 -4.99 -0.99
C CYS A 126 10.44 -4.49 -1.63
N ALA A 127 10.85 -3.27 -1.32
CA ALA A 127 12.12 -2.72 -1.81
C ALA A 127 13.33 -3.43 -1.18
N GLU A 128 13.18 -4.01 0.02
CA GLU A 128 14.24 -4.74 0.73
C GLU A 128 14.85 -5.88 -0.10
N GLU A 129 14.05 -6.55 -0.91
CA GLU A 129 14.51 -7.63 -1.80
C GLU A 129 15.38 -7.12 -2.98
N TYR A 130 15.43 -5.79 -3.19
CA TYR A 130 16.06 -5.15 -4.34
C TYR A 130 17.10 -4.09 -3.98
N TYR A 131 17.46 -3.91 -2.71
CA TYR A 131 18.40 -2.87 -2.31
C TYR A 131 19.74 -2.96 -3.01
N ASP A 132 20.23 -4.15 -3.32
CA ASP A 132 21.50 -4.35 -4.03
C ASP A 132 21.50 -3.74 -5.44
N VAL A 133 20.36 -3.77 -6.11
CA VAL A 133 20.16 -3.26 -7.48
C VAL A 133 19.42 -1.93 -7.55
N PHE A 134 18.94 -1.45 -6.43
CA PHE A 134 18.19 -0.19 -6.31
C PHE A 134 19.01 0.98 -6.84
N SER A 135 18.37 1.97 -7.48
CA SER A 135 19.03 3.14 -8.06
C SER A 135 19.90 3.88 -7.04
N ASP A 136 21.17 4.07 -7.37
CA ASP A 136 22.12 4.85 -6.56
C ASP A 136 22.07 6.34 -6.97
N VAL A 137 21.06 7.02 -6.47
CA VAL A 137 20.78 8.44 -6.74
C VAL A 137 20.42 9.16 -5.45
N PRO A 138 20.57 10.49 -5.36
CA PRO A 138 20.11 11.27 -4.21
C PRO A 138 18.62 11.05 -3.94
N GLN A 139 18.27 10.77 -2.68
CA GLN A 139 16.92 10.43 -2.26
C GLN A 139 16.52 11.19 -0.99
N VAL A 140 15.29 11.71 -0.98
CA VAL A 140 14.67 12.23 0.22
C VAL A 140 13.55 11.27 0.61
N HIS A 141 13.63 10.71 1.82
CA HIS A 141 12.59 9.90 2.44
C HIS A 141 11.87 10.75 3.48
N MET A 142 10.63 11.10 3.21
CA MET A 142 9.81 11.92 4.09
C MET A 142 8.62 11.13 4.62
N SER A 143 8.25 11.35 5.86
CA SER A 143 7.04 10.84 6.50
C SER A 143 6.75 11.66 7.77
N ALA A 144 5.69 11.32 8.50
CA ALA A 144 5.32 11.97 9.74
C ALA A 144 5.13 10.96 10.88
N TRP A 145 5.18 11.43 12.14
CA TRP A 145 5.06 10.57 13.32
C TRP A 145 3.74 9.76 13.38
N TYR A 146 2.68 10.31 12.85
CA TYR A 146 1.36 9.67 12.81
C TYR A 146 1.01 9.08 11.43
N ASP A 147 1.99 9.01 10.53
CA ASP A 147 1.86 8.39 9.23
C ASP A 147 2.15 6.87 9.34
N PRO A 148 1.33 6.02 8.72
CA PRO A 148 1.58 4.58 8.66
C PRO A 148 2.90 4.20 7.97
N TYR A 149 3.48 5.08 7.16
CA TYR A 149 4.71 4.82 6.40
C TYR A 149 5.99 5.38 7.04
N SER A 150 5.93 5.85 8.30
CA SER A 150 7.12 6.34 9.01
C SER A 150 8.22 5.28 9.09
N ARG A 151 7.85 4.03 9.38
CA ARG A 151 8.79 2.91 9.38
C ARG A 151 9.38 2.64 8.00
N THR A 152 8.57 2.67 6.93
CA THR A 152 9.06 2.53 5.56
C THR A 152 10.13 3.58 5.23
N ALA A 153 9.90 4.85 5.57
CA ALA A 153 10.86 5.93 5.32
C ALA A 153 12.19 5.70 6.05
N THR A 154 12.14 5.30 7.33
CA THR A 154 13.35 5.03 8.14
C THR A 154 14.08 3.78 7.70
N ASP A 155 13.39 2.68 7.39
CA ASP A 155 14.02 1.44 6.93
C ASP A 155 14.74 1.65 5.59
N ASN A 156 14.08 2.29 4.62
CA ASN A 156 14.70 2.62 3.34
C ASN A 156 15.91 3.55 3.51
N PHE A 157 15.78 4.61 4.34
CA PHE A 157 16.90 5.53 4.59
C PHE A 157 18.10 4.81 5.18
N VAL A 158 17.91 4.01 6.22
CA VAL A 158 19.01 3.30 6.90
C VAL A 158 19.68 2.30 5.97
N ALA A 159 18.91 1.48 5.26
CA ALA A 159 19.45 0.45 4.39
C ALA A 159 20.17 1.06 3.17
N LEU A 160 19.56 2.03 2.50
CA LEU A 160 20.12 2.63 1.28
C LEU A 160 21.29 3.57 1.59
N SER A 161 21.28 4.31 2.72
CA SER A 161 22.43 5.14 3.13
C SER A 161 23.70 4.34 3.40
N SER A 162 23.56 3.08 3.82
CA SER A 162 24.72 2.19 4.05
C SER A 162 25.18 1.48 2.78
N ALA A 163 24.28 1.24 1.83
CA ALA A 163 24.55 0.46 0.62
C ALA A 163 24.89 1.33 -0.60
N LYS A 164 24.44 2.58 -0.64
CA LYS A 164 24.51 3.49 -1.80
C LYS A 164 25.27 4.78 -1.47
N LYS A 165 25.71 5.48 -2.50
CA LYS A 165 26.49 6.73 -2.38
C LYS A 165 25.68 7.99 -2.71
N GLY A 166 24.53 7.83 -3.33
CA GLY A 166 23.63 8.92 -3.75
C GLY A 166 22.71 9.44 -2.65
#